data_48a7656ae5669652b68cacbc27cbe709
#
_entry.id   48a7656ae5669652b68cacbc27cbe709
#
_cell.length_a   1.000
_cell.length_b   1.000
_cell.length_c   1.000
_cell.angle_alpha   90.00
_cell.angle_beta   90.00
_cell.angle_gamma   90.00
#
_symmetry.space_group_name_H-M   'P 1'
#
loop_
_entity.id
_entity.type
_entity.pdbx_description
1 polymer ?
#
loop_
_entity_poly.entity_id
_entity_poly.type
_entity_poly.pdbx_seq_one_letter_code
_entity_poly.pdbx_strand_id
1 'polypeptide(L)'
;KIRAKKPAAIILSGGPASVYVENAPKADKGIFTLGIPVLGICYGHQFMSKTLNGTVSSADIREYGKTAIALDTTCPLFQGMEADTVCWMSHTDFVSAPPAGFTVLGKTHDCPVAAIGNAAKKFYGVQFHPEVEHTPFGKKLIANFLFAISGLSGDWSMKSFAERKIAEIKAKVGDKKVLCALSGGVDSSVAAVLVHKAIGKQLTCIFVDHGLLRKDEGDQVEKVFRETFDMNLIRVNAADRFLGKLQGLSEPDVKPSAPNSFMYLTKNPKNWAKWTF
;
A
#
# COMPACT_ATOMS: atom_id res chain seq x y z
N LYS A 1 11.66 9.74 -12.34
CA LYS A 1 11.24 8.39 -11.90
C LYS A 1 9.95 7.92 -12.62
N ILE A 2 8.84 8.71 -12.64
CA ILE A 2 7.58 8.33 -13.31
C ILE A 2 7.78 8.09 -14.80
N ARG A 3 8.44 9.02 -15.53
CA ARG A 3 8.76 8.85 -16.96
C ARG A 3 9.52 7.56 -17.26
N ALA A 4 10.45 7.17 -16.39
CA ALA A 4 11.23 5.94 -16.57
C ALA A 4 10.40 4.67 -16.37
N LYS A 5 9.34 4.74 -15.53
CA LYS A 5 8.43 3.62 -15.28
C LYS A 5 7.34 3.47 -16.35
N LYS A 6 7.07 4.50 -17.14
CA LYS A 6 6.03 4.55 -18.17
C LYS A 6 4.68 3.99 -17.70
N PRO A 7 4.11 4.48 -16.58
CA PRO A 7 2.84 3.95 -16.10
C PRO A 7 1.71 4.27 -17.08
N ALA A 8 0.73 3.39 -17.19
CA ALA A 8 -0.44 3.60 -18.03
C ALA A 8 -1.49 4.51 -17.38
N ALA A 9 -1.46 4.66 -16.06
CA ALA A 9 -2.34 5.53 -15.28
C ALA A 9 -1.64 6.01 -14.00
N ILE A 10 -2.12 7.12 -13.45
CA ILE A 10 -1.66 7.68 -12.17
C ILE A 10 -2.86 7.87 -11.25
N ILE A 11 -2.77 7.38 -10.02
CA ILE A 11 -3.72 7.67 -8.96
C ILE A 11 -3.02 8.49 -7.89
N LEU A 12 -3.55 9.67 -7.59
CA LEU A 12 -3.14 10.52 -6.48
C LEU A 12 -4.08 10.22 -5.32
N SER A 13 -3.57 9.54 -4.30
CA SER A 13 -4.38 9.08 -3.17
C SER A 13 -4.78 10.20 -2.21
N GLY A 14 -5.68 9.89 -1.28
CA GLY A 14 -6.04 10.75 -0.16
C GLY A 14 -4.89 10.95 0.82
N GLY A 15 -5.08 11.88 1.75
CA GLY A 15 -4.14 12.18 2.82
C GLY A 15 -4.70 13.20 3.79
N PRO A 16 -4.20 13.27 5.04
CA PRO A 16 -4.75 14.12 6.10
C PRO A 16 -4.33 15.59 6.01
N ALA A 17 -3.41 15.93 5.08
CA ALA A 17 -2.87 17.27 4.98
C ALA A 17 -3.79 18.21 4.18
N SER A 18 -3.80 19.51 4.52
CA SER A 18 -4.34 20.53 3.63
C SER A 18 -3.34 20.89 2.54
N VAL A 19 -3.83 21.16 1.34
CA VAL A 19 -2.99 21.61 0.20
C VAL A 19 -2.34 22.98 0.42
N TYR A 20 -2.71 23.70 1.49
CA TYR A 20 -2.17 25.00 1.86
C TYR A 20 -1.04 24.93 2.88
N VAL A 21 -0.87 23.80 3.55
CA VAL A 21 0.22 23.65 4.53
C VAL A 21 1.55 23.56 3.79
N GLU A 22 2.57 24.26 4.30
CA GLU A 22 3.88 24.36 3.65
C GLU A 22 4.54 23.00 3.39
N ASN A 23 4.48 22.10 4.36
CA ASN A 23 5.06 20.75 4.29
C ASN A 23 4.05 19.69 3.79
N ALA A 24 2.95 20.09 3.15
CA ALA A 24 2.01 19.15 2.55
C ALA A 24 2.70 18.29 1.48
N PRO A 25 2.33 17.01 1.34
CA PRO A 25 2.85 16.16 0.28
C PRO A 25 2.60 16.77 -1.10
N LYS A 26 3.65 16.96 -1.88
CA LYS A 26 3.57 17.55 -3.23
C LYS A 26 4.18 16.60 -4.24
N ALA A 27 3.54 16.51 -5.41
CA ALA A 27 4.12 15.88 -6.58
C ALA A 27 4.60 16.97 -7.55
N ASP A 28 5.56 16.62 -8.39
CA ASP A 28 6.01 17.50 -9.47
C ASP A 28 4.83 17.80 -10.42
N LYS A 29 4.60 19.09 -10.72
CA LYS A 29 3.53 19.54 -11.63
C LYS A 29 3.61 18.90 -13.01
N GLY A 30 4.80 18.50 -13.43
CA GLY A 30 5.06 17.82 -14.69
C GLY A 30 4.32 16.48 -14.86
N ILE A 31 3.74 15.89 -13.79
CA ILE A 31 2.89 14.70 -13.92
C ILE A 31 1.66 14.97 -14.79
N PHE A 32 1.12 16.18 -14.78
CA PHE A 32 -0.04 16.59 -15.57
C PHE A 32 0.26 16.92 -17.02
N THR A 33 1.55 16.88 -17.42
CA THR A 33 2.00 17.11 -18.82
C THR A 33 2.48 15.82 -19.50
N LEU A 34 2.33 14.67 -18.84
CA LEU A 34 2.84 13.38 -19.35
C LEU A 34 1.91 12.72 -20.37
N GLY A 35 0.70 13.21 -20.57
CA GLY A 35 -0.31 12.56 -21.40
C GLY A 35 -0.87 11.26 -20.82
N ILE A 36 -0.71 11.05 -19.51
CA ILE A 36 -1.13 9.85 -18.79
C ILE A 36 -2.44 10.16 -18.05
N PRO A 37 -3.46 9.29 -18.09
CA PRO A 37 -4.68 9.44 -17.31
C PRO A 37 -4.39 9.62 -15.81
N VAL A 38 -5.10 10.53 -15.15
CA VAL A 38 -4.93 10.83 -13.72
C VAL A 38 -6.27 10.77 -12.99
N LEU A 39 -6.30 10.06 -11.87
CA LEU A 39 -7.40 10.09 -10.89
C LEU A 39 -6.89 10.67 -9.58
N GLY A 40 -7.47 11.78 -9.14
CA GLY A 40 -7.24 12.34 -7.80
C GLY A 40 -8.32 11.89 -6.82
N ILE A 41 -7.95 11.38 -5.64
CA ILE A 41 -8.86 10.97 -4.58
C ILE A 41 -8.63 11.88 -3.38
N CYS A 42 -9.68 12.51 -2.85
CA CYS A 42 -9.66 13.38 -1.68
C CYS A 42 -8.53 14.43 -1.75
N TYR A 43 -7.46 14.30 -0.98
CA TYR A 43 -6.28 15.18 -1.08
C TYR A 43 -5.72 15.24 -2.52
N GLY A 44 -5.64 14.12 -3.22
CA GLY A 44 -5.17 14.07 -4.62
C GLY A 44 -6.06 14.86 -5.58
N HIS A 45 -7.37 14.88 -5.37
CA HIS A 45 -8.32 15.71 -6.09
C HIS A 45 -8.06 17.21 -5.84
N GLN A 46 -7.91 17.60 -4.57
CA GLN A 46 -7.59 18.97 -4.16
C GLN A 46 -6.24 19.43 -4.71
N PHE A 47 -5.21 18.58 -4.60
CA PHE A 47 -3.87 18.85 -5.14
C PHE A 47 -3.88 19.05 -6.66
N MET A 48 -4.57 18.18 -7.39
CA MET A 48 -4.74 18.32 -8.85
C MET A 48 -5.45 19.61 -9.18
N SER A 49 -6.58 19.89 -8.53
CA SER A 49 -7.38 21.10 -8.77
C SER A 49 -6.58 22.36 -8.53
N LYS A 50 -5.91 22.49 -7.39
CA LYS A 50 -5.04 23.62 -7.07
C LYS A 50 -3.88 23.78 -8.06
N THR A 51 -3.24 22.68 -8.44
CA THR A 51 -2.10 22.71 -9.38
C THR A 51 -2.50 23.15 -10.77
N LEU A 52 -3.74 22.87 -11.17
CA LEU A 52 -4.30 23.25 -12.48
C LEU A 52 -5.13 24.57 -12.44
N ASN A 53 -4.92 25.38 -11.40
CA ASN A 53 -5.54 26.69 -11.17
C ASN A 53 -7.05 26.64 -10.85
N GLY A 54 -7.55 25.56 -10.27
CA GLY A 54 -8.82 25.51 -9.56
C GLY A 54 -8.69 26.09 -8.15
N THR A 55 -9.83 26.28 -7.48
CA THR A 55 -9.89 26.84 -6.12
C THR A 55 -10.24 25.74 -5.13
N VAL A 56 -9.46 25.67 -4.04
CA VAL A 56 -9.75 24.82 -2.88
C VAL A 56 -10.09 25.75 -1.72
N SER A 57 -11.14 25.46 -0.98
CA SER A 57 -11.60 26.23 0.17
C SER A 57 -11.66 25.34 1.41
N SER A 58 -11.50 25.94 2.57
CA SER A 58 -11.81 25.26 3.82
C SER A 58 -13.30 25.34 4.08
N ALA A 59 -13.91 24.27 4.51
CA ALA A 59 -15.33 24.21 4.81
C ALA A 59 -15.60 24.63 6.27
N ASP A 60 -16.64 25.42 6.49
CA ASP A 60 -17.16 25.69 7.84
C ASP A 60 -17.80 24.41 8.43
N ILE A 61 -18.42 23.61 7.57
CA ILE A 61 -19.02 22.32 7.89
C ILE A 61 -18.16 21.21 7.31
N ARG A 62 -17.66 20.34 8.18
CA ARG A 62 -16.83 19.20 7.80
C ARG A 62 -17.71 18.02 7.41
N GLU A 63 -17.47 17.41 6.24
CA GLU A 63 -18.17 16.19 5.84
C GLU A 63 -17.38 14.96 6.27
N TYR A 64 -17.93 14.19 7.20
CA TYR A 64 -17.39 12.93 7.65
C TYR A 64 -18.47 11.85 7.67
N GLY A 65 -18.18 10.71 7.05
CA GLY A 65 -19.07 9.57 7.05
C GLY A 65 -19.82 9.36 5.76
N LYS A 66 -20.94 8.64 5.87
CA LYS A 66 -21.78 8.25 4.75
C LYS A 66 -22.63 9.44 4.30
N THR A 67 -22.42 9.90 3.07
CA THR A 67 -23.04 11.11 2.51
C THR A 67 -23.75 10.77 1.20
N ALA A 68 -24.95 11.31 1.01
CA ALA A 68 -25.69 11.20 -0.25
C ALA A 68 -25.00 12.03 -1.35
N ILE A 69 -24.87 11.49 -2.54
CA ILE A 69 -24.20 12.12 -3.68
C ILE A 69 -25.02 11.93 -4.96
N ALA A 70 -25.13 12.99 -5.75
CA ALA A 70 -25.65 12.95 -7.10
C ALA A 70 -24.50 12.92 -8.11
N LEU A 71 -24.49 11.94 -9.03
CA LEU A 71 -23.45 11.67 -10.01
C LEU A 71 -23.94 11.86 -11.45
N ASP A 72 -23.11 12.40 -12.32
CA ASP A 72 -23.31 12.39 -13.77
C ASP A 72 -22.87 11.04 -14.35
N THR A 73 -23.81 10.14 -14.50
CA THR A 73 -23.60 8.77 -15.01
C THR A 73 -23.37 8.71 -16.53
N THR A 74 -23.48 9.81 -17.24
CA THR A 74 -23.08 9.90 -18.67
C THR A 74 -21.55 9.93 -18.83
N CYS A 75 -20.85 10.32 -17.77
CA CYS A 75 -19.40 10.30 -17.74
C CYS A 75 -18.85 8.86 -17.67
N PRO A 76 -17.82 8.51 -18.47
CA PRO A 76 -17.20 7.18 -18.43
C PRO A 76 -16.75 6.73 -17.04
N LEU A 77 -16.34 7.66 -16.15
CA LEU A 77 -15.94 7.34 -14.78
C LEU A 77 -17.08 6.72 -13.97
N PHE A 78 -18.32 7.21 -14.15
CA PHE A 78 -19.50 6.78 -13.42
C PHE A 78 -20.45 5.89 -14.23
N GLN A 79 -20.00 5.43 -15.39
CA GLN A 79 -20.83 4.57 -16.26
C GLN A 79 -21.24 3.28 -15.54
N GLY A 80 -22.54 2.98 -15.61
CA GLY A 80 -23.16 1.79 -15.02
C GLY A 80 -23.32 1.88 -13.49
N MET A 81 -23.39 3.11 -12.94
CA MET A 81 -23.72 3.40 -11.55
C MET A 81 -25.09 4.06 -11.47
N GLU A 82 -25.65 4.12 -10.26
CA GLU A 82 -26.86 4.89 -9.97
C GLU A 82 -26.51 6.39 -9.87
N ALA A 83 -27.38 7.25 -10.41
CA ALA A 83 -27.17 8.70 -10.38
C ALA A 83 -27.23 9.25 -8.95
N ASP A 84 -28.14 8.74 -8.14
CA ASP A 84 -28.28 9.10 -6.73
C ASP A 84 -27.86 7.91 -5.87
N THR A 85 -26.81 8.10 -5.08
CA THR A 85 -26.19 7.03 -4.28
C THR A 85 -25.55 7.60 -3.02
N VAL A 86 -24.70 6.82 -2.37
CA VAL A 86 -23.97 7.24 -1.17
C VAL A 86 -22.48 7.00 -1.33
N CYS A 87 -21.68 7.89 -0.76
CA CYS A 87 -20.24 7.76 -0.71
C CYS A 87 -19.71 8.03 0.70
N TRP A 88 -18.44 7.72 0.94
CA TRP A 88 -17.75 8.02 2.19
C TRP A 88 -16.94 9.30 2.03
N MET A 89 -17.34 10.33 2.79
CA MET A 89 -16.61 11.59 2.89
C MET A 89 -15.71 11.61 4.13
N SER A 90 -14.56 12.23 4.00
CA SER A 90 -13.62 12.45 5.11
C SER A 90 -12.70 13.63 4.77
N HIS A 91 -13.24 14.86 4.85
CA HIS A 91 -12.49 16.04 4.48
C HIS A 91 -12.92 17.30 5.26
N THR A 92 -11.96 18.24 5.36
CA THR A 92 -12.16 19.59 5.87
C THR A 92 -12.10 20.61 4.72
N ASP A 93 -11.17 20.40 3.77
CA ASP A 93 -11.01 21.22 2.58
C ASP A 93 -11.75 20.56 1.41
N PHE A 94 -12.25 21.37 0.49
CA PHE A 94 -12.95 20.90 -0.72
C PHE A 94 -12.65 21.81 -1.91
N VAL A 95 -12.81 21.28 -3.11
CA VAL A 95 -12.72 22.09 -4.35
C VAL A 95 -13.97 22.91 -4.46
N SER A 96 -13.85 24.24 -4.38
CA SER A 96 -14.97 25.18 -4.52
C SER A 96 -15.19 25.64 -5.97
N ALA A 97 -14.11 25.62 -6.78
CA ALA A 97 -14.21 25.88 -8.21
C ALA A 97 -13.25 24.96 -8.98
N PRO A 98 -13.75 24.21 -9.98
CA PRO A 98 -12.94 23.33 -10.79
C PRO A 98 -11.96 24.12 -11.67
N PRO A 99 -10.84 23.52 -12.10
CA PRO A 99 -9.94 24.14 -13.08
C PRO A 99 -10.63 24.37 -14.43
N ALA A 100 -10.12 25.30 -15.21
CA ALA A 100 -10.63 25.56 -16.56
C ALA A 100 -10.62 24.30 -17.43
N GLY A 101 -11.73 24.04 -18.12
CA GLY A 101 -11.93 22.88 -18.97
C GLY A 101 -12.31 21.59 -18.23
N PHE A 102 -12.57 21.67 -16.92
CA PHE A 102 -13.16 20.57 -16.15
C PHE A 102 -14.67 20.78 -15.99
N THR A 103 -15.41 19.68 -15.99
CA THR A 103 -16.84 19.63 -15.72
C THR A 103 -17.06 19.06 -14.32
N VAL A 104 -18.03 19.59 -13.58
CA VAL A 104 -18.50 19.00 -12.33
C VAL A 104 -19.30 17.74 -12.65
N LEU A 105 -18.91 16.62 -12.09
CA LEU A 105 -19.46 15.29 -12.35
C LEU A 105 -20.19 14.70 -11.14
N GLY A 106 -20.10 15.33 -9.99
CA GLY A 106 -20.77 14.88 -8.77
C GLY A 106 -20.83 15.99 -7.74
N LYS A 107 -21.92 15.98 -6.94
CA LYS A 107 -22.16 16.96 -5.87
C LYS A 107 -22.89 16.31 -4.69
N THR A 108 -22.57 16.78 -3.49
CA THR A 108 -23.37 16.53 -2.28
C THR A 108 -24.12 17.78 -1.87
N HIS A 109 -24.81 17.75 -0.74
CA HIS A 109 -25.46 18.93 -0.18
C HIS A 109 -24.43 20.03 0.17
N ASP A 110 -23.31 19.63 0.81
CA ASP A 110 -22.32 20.56 1.37
C ASP A 110 -21.06 20.68 0.48
N CYS A 111 -20.83 19.75 -0.45
CA CYS A 111 -19.72 19.78 -1.40
C CYS A 111 -20.22 19.90 -2.85
N PRO A 112 -20.32 21.13 -3.38
CA PRO A 112 -20.85 21.37 -4.73
C PRO A 112 -19.97 20.85 -5.86
N VAL A 113 -18.71 20.53 -5.56
CA VAL A 113 -17.71 20.01 -6.50
C VAL A 113 -17.10 18.72 -5.92
N ALA A 114 -17.96 17.73 -5.66
CA ALA A 114 -17.55 16.45 -5.10
C ALA A 114 -16.86 15.53 -6.12
N ALA A 115 -17.07 15.76 -7.42
CA ALA A 115 -16.35 15.09 -8.49
C ALA A 115 -16.19 15.99 -9.70
N ILE A 116 -15.04 15.88 -10.38
CA ILE A 116 -14.72 16.62 -11.60
C ILE A 116 -14.08 15.73 -12.65
N GLY A 117 -14.17 16.14 -13.92
CA GLY A 117 -13.50 15.46 -15.01
C GLY A 117 -13.15 16.37 -16.17
N ASN A 118 -12.05 16.03 -16.84
CA ASN A 118 -11.66 16.55 -18.15
C ASN A 118 -11.42 15.34 -19.06
N ALA A 119 -12.42 15.02 -19.89
CA ALA A 119 -12.38 13.83 -20.75
C ALA A 119 -11.24 13.90 -21.80
N ALA A 120 -10.96 15.07 -22.34
CA ALA A 120 -9.90 15.26 -23.34
C ALA A 120 -8.51 14.95 -22.77
N LYS A 121 -8.26 15.31 -21.50
CA LYS A 121 -7.01 15.03 -20.80
C LYS A 121 -7.02 13.70 -20.05
N LYS A 122 -8.19 13.05 -19.93
CA LYS A 122 -8.42 11.88 -19.07
C LYS A 122 -8.06 12.13 -17.60
N PHE A 123 -8.33 13.33 -17.10
CA PHE A 123 -8.12 13.71 -15.72
C PHE A 123 -9.44 13.73 -14.98
N TYR A 124 -9.47 13.05 -13.85
CA TYR A 124 -10.66 12.93 -13.00
C TYR A 124 -10.29 13.14 -11.54
N GLY A 125 -11.20 13.69 -10.77
CA GLY A 125 -11.02 13.88 -9.35
C GLY A 125 -12.32 13.62 -8.58
N VAL A 126 -12.20 12.99 -7.42
CA VAL A 126 -13.30 12.72 -6.49
C VAL A 126 -12.91 13.14 -5.09
N GLN A 127 -13.80 13.82 -4.37
CA GLN A 127 -13.56 14.26 -2.99
C GLN A 127 -13.77 13.11 -2.00
N PHE A 128 -14.64 12.17 -2.31
CA PHE A 128 -14.93 10.99 -1.53
C PHE A 128 -13.87 9.89 -1.73
N HIS A 129 -13.96 8.85 -0.90
CA HIS A 129 -13.06 7.70 -0.88
C HIS A 129 -13.66 6.48 -1.58
N PRO A 130 -13.33 6.22 -2.86
CA PRO A 130 -13.83 5.04 -3.58
C PRO A 130 -13.13 3.74 -3.15
N GLU A 131 -12.01 3.82 -2.46
CA GLU A 131 -11.22 2.67 -2.01
C GLU A 131 -11.78 1.99 -0.76
N VAL A 132 -12.71 2.64 -0.03
CA VAL A 132 -13.28 2.09 1.20
C VAL A 132 -14.61 1.38 0.93
N GLU A 133 -14.94 0.39 1.76
CA GLU A 133 -16.15 -0.42 1.63
C GLU A 133 -17.46 0.38 1.77
N HIS A 134 -17.40 1.52 2.47
CA HIS A 134 -18.54 2.41 2.69
C HIS A 134 -18.95 3.23 1.45
N THR A 135 -18.20 3.14 0.36
CA THR A 135 -18.57 3.65 -0.97
C THR A 135 -18.94 2.45 -1.86
N PRO A 136 -20.24 2.07 -1.96
CA PRO A 136 -20.64 0.81 -2.59
C PRO A 136 -20.20 0.67 -4.04
N PHE A 137 -20.18 1.78 -4.78
CA PHE A 137 -19.78 1.82 -6.19
C PHE A 137 -18.27 2.04 -6.40
N GLY A 138 -17.48 2.16 -5.32
CA GLY A 138 -16.06 2.54 -5.39
C GLY A 138 -15.22 1.58 -6.23
N LYS A 139 -15.42 0.27 -6.10
CA LYS A 139 -14.75 -0.74 -6.95
C LYS A 139 -15.05 -0.54 -8.44
N LYS A 140 -16.30 -0.23 -8.77
CA LYS A 140 -16.74 0.02 -10.15
C LYS A 140 -16.09 1.29 -10.71
N LEU A 141 -16.02 2.35 -9.92
CA LEU A 141 -15.35 3.60 -10.28
C LEU A 141 -13.86 3.37 -10.61
N ILE A 142 -13.14 2.68 -9.72
CA ILE A 142 -11.74 2.36 -9.94
C ILE A 142 -11.58 1.49 -11.19
N ALA A 143 -12.44 0.50 -11.39
CA ALA A 143 -12.42 -0.34 -12.58
C ALA A 143 -12.68 0.47 -13.88
N ASN A 144 -13.67 1.38 -13.88
CA ASN A 144 -13.92 2.26 -15.02
C ASN A 144 -12.70 3.15 -15.33
N PHE A 145 -12.05 3.70 -14.31
CA PHE A 145 -10.83 4.50 -14.50
C PHE A 145 -9.70 3.66 -15.10
N LEU A 146 -9.44 2.47 -14.54
CA LEU A 146 -8.32 1.63 -14.98
C LEU A 146 -8.56 1.01 -16.36
N PHE A 147 -9.76 0.49 -16.62
CA PHE A 147 -10.00 -0.30 -17.82
C PHE A 147 -10.63 0.54 -18.94
N ALA A 148 -11.73 1.25 -18.67
CA ALA A 148 -12.42 2.01 -19.71
C ALA A 148 -11.69 3.29 -20.10
N ILE A 149 -11.15 4.04 -19.13
CA ILE A 149 -10.49 5.33 -19.38
C ILE A 149 -9.00 5.15 -19.70
N SER A 150 -8.29 4.32 -18.94
CA SER A 150 -6.84 4.16 -19.06
C SER A 150 -6.44 3.01 -19.98
N GLY A 151 -7.36 2.13 -20.39
CA GLY A 151 -7.13 1.05 -21.36
C GLY A 151 -6.24 -0.09 -20.83
N LEU A 152 -6.20 -0.29 -19.51
CA LEU A 152 -5.47 -1.42 -18.92
C LEU A 152 -6.18 -2.74 -19.22
N SER A 153 -5.42 -3.80 -19.46
CA SER A 153 -5.93 -5.13 -19.82
C SER A 153 -6.48 -5.93 -18.62
N GLY A 154 -6.12 -5.54 -17.39
CA GLY A 154 -6.54 -6.28 -16.19
C GLY A 154 -5.89 -7.64 -16.02
N ASP A 155 -4.79 -7.88 -16.68
CA ASP A 155 -4.02 -9.14 -16.68
C ASP A 155 -3.16 -9.35 -15.42
N TRP A 156 -3.09 -8.34 -14.54
CA TRP A 156 -2.39 -8.46 -13.27
C TRP A 156 -3.19 -9.32 -12.29
N SER A 157 -2.56 -10.36 -11.75
CA SER A 157 -3.10 -11.17 -10.66
C SER A 157 -2.02 -11.45 -9.61
N MET A 158 -2.44 -11.73 -8.36
CA MET A 158 -1.48 -12.14 -7.31
C MET A 158 -0.74 -13.42 -7.69
N LYS A 159 -1.40 -14.33 -8.41
CA LYS A 159 -0.76 -15.56 -8.90
C LYS A 159 0.34 -15.24 -9.91
N SER A 160 0.05 -14.46 -10.96
CA SER A 160 1.05 -14.07 -11.97
C SER A 160 2.16 -13.20 -11.38
N PHE A 161 1.85 -12.38 -10.38
CA PHE A 161 2.86 -11.62 -9.64
C PHE A 161 3.80 -12.56 -8.87
N ALA A 162 3.26 -13.54 -8.14
CA ALA A 162 4.05 -14.50 -7.36
C ALA A 162 4.94 -15.35 -8.29
N GLU A 163 4.40 -15.87 -9.41
CA GLU A 163 5.16 -16.64 -10.39
C GLU A 163 6.31 -15.85 -10.99
N ARG A 164 6.06 -14.58 -11.37
CA ARG A 164 7.10 -13.69 -11.87
C ARG A 164 8.17 -13.41 -10.81
N LYS A 165 7.77 -13.16 -9.55
CA LYS A 165 8.73 -12.92 -8.46
C LYS A 165 9.56 -14.15 -8.13
N ILE A 166 9.00 -15.33 -8.20
CA ILE A 166 9.73 -16.60 -8.06
C ILE A 166 10.80 -16.71 -9.15
N ALA A 167 10.45 -16.44 -10.41
CA ALA A 167 11.39 -16.47 -11.51
C ALA A 167 12.52 -15.42 -11.35
N GLU A 168 12.18 -14.18 -10.96
CA GLU A 168 13.15 -13.12 -10.68
C GLU A 168 14.12 -13.50 -9.53
N ILE A 169 13.59 -14.06 -8.45
CA ILE A 169 14.40 -14.53 -7.31
C ILE A 169 15.36 -15.64 -7.76
N LYS A 170 14.85 -16.64 -8.48
CA LYS A 170 15.65 -17.74 -9.01
C LYS A 170 16.81 -17.25 -9.88
N ALA A 171 16.51 -16.33 -10.81
CA ALA A 171 17.52 -15.76 -11.69
C ALA A 171 18.58 -14.93 -10.91
N LYS A 172 18.14 -14.19 -9.89
CA LYS A 172 19.05 -13.35 -9.09
C LYS A 172 19.94 -14.16 -8.15
N VAL A 173 19.43 -15.23 -7.58
CA VAL A 173 20.15 -16.08 -6.62
C VAL A 173 21.12 -17.02 -7.36
N GLY A 174 20.70 -17.63 -8.47
CA GLY A 174 21.49 -18.64 -9.16
C GLY A 174 21.81 -19.82 -8.24
N ASP A 175 23.09 -20.20 -8.15
CA ASP A 175 23.57 -21.31 -7.32
C ASP A 175 23.96 -20.92 -5.89
N LYS A 176 23.71 -19.66 -5.49
CA LYS A 176 24.10 -19.17 -4.18
C LYS A 176 23.16 -19.67 -3.09
N LYS A 177 23.69 -19.86 -1.89
CA LYS A 177 22.88 -20.11 -0.69
C LYS A 177 22.30 -18.81 -0.14
N VAL A 178 21.08 -18.88 0.39
CA VAL A 178 20.35 -17.74 0.97
C VAL A 178 20.00 -18.04 2.41
N LEU A 179 20.20 -17.05 3.27
CA LEU A 179 19.75 -17.06 4.65
C LEU A 179 18.57 -16.12 4.81
N CYS A 180 17.49 -16.58 5.45
CA CYS A 180 16.34 -15.79 5.79
C CYS A 180 16.08 -15.81 7.30
N ALA A 181 16.03 -14.63 7.93
CA ALA A 181 15.56 -14.52 9.30
C ALA A 181 14.03 -14.56 9.31
N LEU A 182 13.48 -15.51 10.05
CA LEU A 182 12.03 -15.73 10.16
C LEU A 182 11.58 -15.25 11.54
N SER A 183 10.62 -14.32 11.56
CA SER A 183 10.06 -13.79 12.82
C SER A 183 8.79 -14.50 13.28
N GLY A 184 8.22 -15.38 12.45
CA GLY A 184 6.89 -15.95 12.65
C GLY A 184 5.73 -15.05 12.18
N GLY A 185 5.98 -13.78 11.88
CA GLY A 185 4.98 -12.86 11.32
C GLY A 185 4.69 -13.13 9.84
N VAL A 186 3.57 -12.59 9.35
CA VAL A 186 3.07 -12.81 7.98
C VAL A 186 4.10 -12.42 6.91
N ASP A 187 4.71 -11.26 7.03
CA ASP A 187 5.61 -10.72 5.99
C ASP A 187 6.86 -11.60 5.81
N SER A 188 7.51 -11.97 6.92
CA SER A 188 8.69 -12.86 6.89
C SER A 188 8.33 -14.25 6.38
N SER A 189 7.14 -14.74 6.71
CA SER A 189 6.63 -16.03 6.24
C SER A 189 6.38 -16.05 4.75
N VAL A 190 5.72 -15.03 4.22
CA VAL A 190 5.49 -14.88 2.76
C VAL A 190 6.81 -14.77 2.01
N ALA A 191 7.75 -13.96 2.51
CA ALA A 191 9.06 -13.82 1.91
C ALA A 191 9.82 -15.16 1.87
N ALA A 192 9.84 -15.90 3.00
CA ALA A 192 10.50 -17.20 3.09
C ALA A 192 9.87 -18.23 2.11
N VAL A 193 8.53 -18.28 2.02
CA VAL A 193 7.82 -19.18 1.11
C VAL A 193 8.13 -18.85 -0.35
N LEU A 194 8.13 -17.57 -0.74
CA LEU A 194 8.46 -17.16 -2.12
C LEU A 194 9.90 -17.52 -2.49
N VAL A 195 10.85 -17.27 -1.59
CA VAL A 195 12.25 -17.62 -1.80
C VAL A 195 12.42 -19.14 -1.86
N HIS A 196 11.77 -19.90 -0.97
CA HIS A 196 11.82 -21.36 -0.98
C HIS A 196 11.25 -21.94 -2.28
N LYS A 197 10.11 -21.41 -2.77
CA LYS A 197 9.56 -21.83 -4.08
C LYS A 197 10.49 -21.53 -5.25
N ALA A 198 11.34 -20.52 -5.12
CA ALA A 198 12.29 -20.16 -6.18
C ALA A 198 13.56 -21.01 -6.16
N ILE A 199 14.13 -21.33 -4.99
CA ILE A 199 15.47 -21.91 -4.85
C ILE A 199 15.54 -23.16 -3.96
N GLY A 200 14.41 -23.61 -3.39
CA GLY A 200 14.32 -24.85 -2.62
C GLY A 200 15.30 -24.90 -1.44
N LYS A 201 16.06 -25.98 -1.35
CA LYS A 201 16.98 -26.27 -0.26
C LYS A 201 18.22 -25.35 -0.20
N GLN A 202 18.42 -24.45 -1.18
CA GLN A 202 19.44 -23.40 -1.09
C GLN A 202 19.07 -22.34 -0.02
N LEU A 203 17.77 -22.29 0.38
CA LEU A 203 17.31 -21.44 1.47
C LEU A 203 17.49 -22.12 2.82
N THR A 204 18.10 -21.41 3.77
CA THR A 204 18.06 -21.75 5.20
C THR A 204 17.35 -20.64 5.96
N CYS A 205 16.31 -21.00 6.69
CA CYS A 205 15.59 -20.07 7.57
C CYS A 205 16.11 -20.20 9.00
N ILE A 206 16.33 -19.07 9.67
CA ILE A 206 16.64 -19.03 11.10
C ILE A 206 15.49 -18.36 11.84
N PHE A 207 14.93 -19.08 12.80
CA PHE A 207 13.91 -18.61 13.71
C PHE A 207 14.49 -18.51 15.12
N VAL A 208 14.46 -17.30 15.68
CA VAL A 208 14.99 -17.05 17.04
C VAL A 208 13.85 -16.99 18.04
N ASP A 209 13.83 -17.95 18.94
CA ASP A 209 12.93 -17.96 20.09
C ASP A 209 13.54 -17.14 21.21
N HIS A 210 13.04 -15.94 21.42
CA HIS A 210 13.54 -14.99 22.42
C HIS A 210 12.80 -15.07 23.76
N GLY A 211 11.89 -16.06 23.93
CA GLY A 211 11.15 -16.28 25.18
C GLY A 211 9.94 -15.36 25.40
N LEU A 212 9.63 -14.47 24.45
CA LEU A 212 8.49 -13.56 24.48
C LEU A 212 7.45 -13.88 23.39
N LEU A 213 7.51 -15.08 22.83
CA LEU A 213 6.53 -15.58 21.88
C LEU A 213 5.20 -15.86 22.58
N ARG A 214 4.13 -15.89 21.79
CA ARG A 214 2.84 -16.38 22.29
C ARG A 214 2.95 -17.87 22.64
N LYS A 215 2.02 -18.33 23.45
CA LYS A 215 1.94 -19.76 23.81
C LYS A 215 1.95 -20.62 22.53
N ASP A 216 2.84 -21.61 22.50
CA ASP A 216 3.02 -22.58 21.40
C ASP A 216 3.36 -21.98 20.01
N GLU A 217 3.61 -20.65 19.91
CA GLU A 217 3.89 -19.99 18.63
C GLU A 217 5.18 -20.52 17.98
N GLY A 218 6.23 -20.74 18.77
CA GLY A 218 7.50 -21.30 18.27
C GLY A 218 7.34 -22.70 17.68
N ASP A 219 6.56 -23.55 18.32
CA ASP A 219 6.30 -24.93 17.89
C ASP A 219 5.41 -24.94 16.63
N GLN A 220 4.42 -24.04 16.56
CA GLN A 220 3.59 -23.87 15.38
C GLN A 220 4.41 -23.40 14.16
N VAL A 221 5.30 -22.43 14.34
CA VAL A 221 6.19 -21.96 13.28
C VAL A 221 7.07 -23.11 12.80
N GLU A 222 7.70 -23.84 13.71
CA GLU A 222 8.57 -24.98 13.36
C GLU A 222 7.80 -26.06 12.60
N LYS A 223 6.63 -26.43 13.06
CA LYS A 223 5.77 -27.41 12.41
C LYS A 223 5.38 -26.98 11.00
N VAL A 224 4.89 -25.77 10.83
CA VAL A 224 4.46 -25.26 9.51
C VAL A 224 5.63 -25.24 8.53
N PHE A 225 6.76 -24.69 8.91
CA PHE A 225 7.87 -24.51 7.96
C PHE A 225 8.64 -25.79 7.68
N ARG A 226 8.78 -26.70 8.63
CA ARG A 226 9.43 -27.99 8.43
C ARG A 226 8.50 -29.02 7.79
N GLU A 227 7.31 -29.23 8.35
CA GLU A 227 6.44 -30.32 7.93
C GLU A 227 5.61 -29.97 6.69
N THR A 228 5.07 -28.74 6.61
CA THR A 228 4.20 -28.34 5.50
C THR A 228 4.99 -27.86 4.28
N PHE A 229 6.07 -27.11 4.50
CA PHE A 229 6.86 -26.52 3.41
C PHE A 229 8.19 -27.23 3.16
N ASP A 230 8.59 -28.19 3.97
CA ASP A 230 9.88 -28.91 3.86
C ASP A 230 11.09 -27.97 3.76
N MET A 231 11.09 -26.88 4.56
CA MET A 231 12.16 -25.91 4.56
C MET A 231 13.29 -26.30 5.50
N ASN A 232 14.53 -25.88 5.17
CA ASN A 232 15.64 -25.92 6.11
C ASN A 232 15.41 -24.83 7.16
N LEU A 233 14.88 -25.21 8.31
CA LEU A 233 14.64 -24.31 9.44
C LEU A 233 15.54 -24.64 10.62
N ILE A 234 16.25 -23.63 11.12
CA ILE A 234 17.04 -23.69 12.35
C ILE A 234 16.30 -22.86 13.41
N ARG A 235 15.80 -23.52 14.46
CA ARG A 235 15.27 -22.83 15.64
C ARG A 235 16.40 -22.60 16.62
N VAL A 236 16.63 -21.36 17.01
CA VAL A 236 17.61 -20.94 18.00
C VAL A 236 16.87 -20.57 19.27
N ASN A 237 16.99 -21.37 20.32
CA ASN A 237 16.49 -21.00 21.64
C ASN A 237 17.44 -19.96 22.25
N ALA A 238 16.97 -18.75 22.40
CA ALA A 238 17.70 -17.63 22.97
C ALA A 238 16.95 -16.99 24.17
N ALA A 239 15.94 -17.70 24.72
CA ALA A 239 15.06 -17.19 25.77
C ALA A 239 15.84 -16.65 26.97
N ASP A 240 16.72 -17.45 27.58
CA ASP A 240 17.50 -17.05 28.77
C ASP A 240 18.34 -15.79 28.50
N ARG A 241 18.87 -15.67 27.31
CA ARG A 241 19.71 -14.54 26.89
C ARG A 241 18.91 -13.24 26.77
N PHE A 242 17.70 -13.31 26.20
CA PHE A 242 16.84 -12.13 26.05
C PHE A 242 16.16 -11.78 27.37
N LEU A 243 15.60 -12.74 28.07
CA LEU A 243 14.93 -12.55 29.36
C LEU A 243 15.90 -12.04 30.45
N GLY A 244 17.14 -12.58 30.48
CA GLY A 244 18.16 -12.11 31.40
C GLY A 244 18.53 -10.64 31.22
N LYS A 245 18.40 -10.08 30.02
CA LYS A 245 18.62 -8.65 29.77
C LYS A 245 17.42 -7.77 30.17
N LEU A 246 16.25 -8.35 30.33
CA LEU A 246 15.03 -7.65 30.75
C LEU A 246 14.85 -7.70 32.27
N GLN A 247 15.65 -8.49 32.98
CA GLN A 247 15.57 -8.62 34.43
C GLN A 247 15.83 -7.27 35.11
N GLY A 248 14.87 -6.82 35.96
CA GLY A 248 14.97 -5.56 36.68
C GLY A 248 14.47 -4.31 35.91
N LEU A 249 13.98 -4.46 34.69
CA LEU A 249 13.34 -3.37 33.95
C LEU A 249 11.84 -3.36 34.25
N SER A 250 11.33 -2.27 34.81
CA SER A 250 9.90 -2.08 35.11
C SER A 250 9.07 -1.70 33.88
N GLU A 251 9.69 -0.99 32.91
CA GLU A 251 9.14 -0.74 31.59
C GLU A 251 10.22 -1.10 30.58
N PRO A 252 10.06 -2.21 29.81
CA PRO A 252 10.98 -2.51 28.76
C PRO A 252 10.85 -1.44 27.68
N ASP A 253 11.87 -0.60 27.54
CA ASP A 253 12.02 0.25 26.39
C ASP A 253 12.02 -0.67 25.16
N VAL A 254 10.89 -0.72 24.45
CA VAL A 254 10.60 -1.70 23.37
C VAL A 254 11.61 -1.58 22.20
N LYS A 255 12.42 -0.52 22.20
CA LYS A 255 13.47 -0.28 21.20
C LYS A 255 14.66 -1.27 21.21
N PRO A 256 15.09 -1.92 22.29
CA PRO A 256 16.23 -2.83 22.23
C PRO A 256 15.91 -4.26 21.78
N SER A 257 14.69 -4.74 21.85
CA SER A 257 14.42 -6.18 21.69
C SER A 257 14.22 -6.66 20.25
N ALA A 258 13.54 -5.91 19.41
CA ALA A 258 13.25 -6.34 18.04
C ALA A 258 14.39 -6.09 17.03
N PRO A 259 15.09 -4.92 17.03
CA PRO A 259 16.25 -4.72 16.15
C PRO A 259 17.47 -5.52 16.54
N ASN A 260 17.64 -5.85 17.83
CA ASN A 260 18.85 -6.51 18.34
C ASN A 260 18.95 -8.01 18.00
N SER A 261 17.85 -8.71 17.81
CA SER A 261 17.91 -10.12 17.38
C SER A 261 18.45 -10.25 15.95
N PHE A 262 18.00 -9.40 15.05
CA PHE A 262 18.49 -9.36 13.66
C PHE A 262 19.89 -8.73 13.56
N MET A 263 20.11 -7.58 14.25
CA MET A 263 21.41 -6.90 14.25
C MET A 263 22.50 -7.71 14.95
N TYR A 264 22.17 -8.55 15.92
CA TYR A 264 23.17 -9.39 16.54
C TYR A 264 23.68 -10.50 15.61
N LEU A 265 22.81 -11.05 14.78
CA LEU A 265 23.20 -12.00 13.74
C LEU A 265 24.00 -11.31 12.63
N THR A 266 23.67 -10.07 12.25
CA THR A 266 24.29 -9.38 11.12
C THR A 266 25.57 -8.61 11.47
N LYS A 267 25.72 -8.10 12.72
CA LYS A 267 26.89 -7.29 13.14
C LYS A 267 28.11 -8.10 13.60
N ASN A 268 27.99 -9.40 13.77
CA ASN A 268 29.12 -10.21 14.20
C ASN A 268 29.43 -11.37 13.22
N PRO A 269 30.16 -11.09 12.12
CA PRO A 269 30.51 -12.10 11.11
C PRO A 269 31.26 -13.31 11.67
N LYS A 270 31.97 -13.16 12.82
CA LYS A 270 32.66 -14.24 13.49
C LYS A 270 31.70 -15.29 14.08
N ASN A 271 30.46 -14.94 14.33
CA ASN A 271 29.44 -15.92 14.75
C ASN A 271 28.90 -16.76 13.58
N TRP A 272 29.10 -16.33 12.33
CA TRP A 272 28.75 -17.08 11.14
C TRP A 272 29.70 -18.26 10.88
N ALA A 273 30.97 -18.12 11.23
CA ALA A 273 31.98 -19.17 11.06
C ALA A 273 31.73 -20.40 11.96
N LYS A 274 30.95 -20.25 13.05
CA LYS A 274 30.54 -21.37 13.92
C LYS A 274 29.34 -22.15 13.38
N TRP A 275 28.74 -21.71 12.27
CA TRP A 275 27.59 -22.31 11.61
C TRP A 275 27.93 -22.80 10.21
N THR A 276 29.17 -23.10 9.92
CA THR A 276 29.57 -23.84 8.73
C THR A 276 29.02 -25.27 8.87
N PHE A 277 28.03 -25.58 8.06
CA PHE A 277 27.46 -26.92 7.85
C PHE A 277 28.28 -27.72 6.85
#